data_5af4d48f31df4d9f4e9b11aad480a871
#
_entry.id   5af4d48f31df4d9f4e9b11aad480a871
#
_cell.length_a   1.000
_cell.length_b   1.000
_cell.length_c   1.000
_cell.angle_alpha   90.00
_cell.angle_beta   90.00
_cell.angle_gamma   90.00
#
_symmetry.space_group_name_H-M   'P 1'
#
loop_
_entity.id
_entity.type
_entity.pdbx_description
1 polymer ?
#
loop_
_entity_poly.entity_id
_entity_poly.type
_entity_poly.pdbx_seq_one_letter_code
_entity_poly.pdbx_strand_id
1 'polypeptide(L)'
;MRSAAILVAVVALPACHSSHPTPAPRPVSATAQAADTVSHSVATDSAGDTSKVASPAVTGEALQIFGDTLAQPLPAMTADSVIAPADSEPTWDIDVRSFETRSRVAYFVRRLQNDAHDRFGDMLARGGRYEKMIRAKLKTAGLPQDLTYLALIESGYDPHAYSSAAAVGLWQLMSSTARGAGLRVDWWVDERRDPVRSTDAAIKFLGWLNDQFGSLYLAAAAYDGGPGRIARGLSRYADELEGQSGDEAFFALAEKDYLRAETRDYVPKLIAAALIAKDPKRYGFTITYDSAFVYDSVRVGPATPLAAVAKAANTTTASILELNPEILRGMTPPRDSFTVRIPLGTVGFDSAFAALPVAERTAYKRSASRKNDTMVRLAARAGISVKQLEWYNPTLKATRRGHVAAGETVLFPTAAVVSAARDVPDPSIERYGSSGRSITHVVRKGESLGLIAKHYHTSVKSLMRLNGLRKSIIFPGEVLLVKGSGRRASHKAVRASRAAKLHDKVAESGSHSQ
;
A
#
# COMPACT_ATOMS: atom_id res chain seq x y z
N MET A 1 16.45 46.87 -57.32
CA MET A 1 16.85 46.22 -58.58
C MET A 1 16.81 44.71 -58.37
N ARG A 2 15.99 44.07 -59.20
CA ARG A 2 15.88 42.66 -59.52
C ARG A 2 15.44 41.68 -58.42
N SER A 3 14.13 41.46 -58.44
CA SER A 3 13.41 40.26 -57.96
C SER A 3 13.85 39.02 -58.71
N ALA A 4 14.02 37.88 -58.01
CA ALA A 4 14.07 36.58 -58.68
C ALA A 4 12.91 35.74 -58.05
N ALA A 5 11.90 35.46 -58.85
CA ALA A 5 10.80 34.56 -58.55
C ALA A 5 11.30 33.12 -58.82
N ILE A 6 11.10 32.22 -57.88
CA ILE A 6 11.31 30.77 -58.07
C ILE A 6 9.94 30.14 -58.27
N LEU A 7 9.79 29.57 -59.47
CA LEU A 7 8.63 28.83 -59.97
C LEU A 7 8.67 27.42 -59.38
N VAL A 8 7.64 27.01 -58.65
CA VAL A 8 7.46 25.62 -58.18
C VAL A 8 6.55 24.91 -59.18
N ALA A 9 7.13 23.94 -59.89
CA ALA A 9 6.39 23.08 -60.80
C ALA A 9 5.70 21.94 -60.01
N VAL A 10 4.38 21.89 -60.11
CA VAL A 10 3.54 20.79 -59.61
C VAL A 10 3.50 19.72 -60.70
N VAL A 11 4.08 18.54 -60.43
CA VAL A 11 3.94 17.35 -61.28
C VAL A 11 2.76 16.53 -60.75
N ALA A 12 1.69 16.48 -61.50
CA ALA A 12 0.55 15.60 -61.27
C ALA A 12 0.84 14.22 -61.85
N LEU A 13 0.73 13.16 -61.04
CA LEU A 13 0.69 11.77 -61.47
C LEU A 13 -0.75 11.25 -61.41
N PRO A 14 -1.20 10.44 -62.40
CA PRO A 14 -2.59 10.00 -62.48
C PRO A 14 -2.89 8.86 -61.50
N ALA A 15 -4.03 8.97 -60.81
CA ALA A 15 -4.60 7.94 -59.97
C ALA A 15 -5.21 6.81 -60.79
N CYS A 16 -4.74 5.58 -60.62
CA CYS A 16 -5.42 4.38 -61.09
C CYS A 16 -6.54 4.02 -60.11
N HIS A 17 -7.80 4.16 -60.54
CA HIS A 17 -8.97 3.65 -59.87
C HIS A 17 -9.08 2.15 -60.07
N SER A 18 -8.96 1.37 -59.01
CA SER A 18 -9.51 0.00 -58.94
C SER A 18 -10.72 0.00 -57.99
N SER A 19 -11.89 -0.03 -58.59
CA SER A 19 -13.18 -0.17 -57.96
C SER A 19 -13.38 -1.61 -57.46
N HIS A 20 -13.40 -1.79 -56.12
CA HIS A 20 -13.99 -2.97 -55.52
C HIS A 20 -15.36 -2.59 -54.94
N PRO A 21 -16.43 -3.37 -55.18
CA PRO A 21 -17.76 -3.06 -54.67
C PRO A 21 -17.85 -3.36 -53.18
N THR A 22 -18.34 -2.39 -52.45
CA THR A 22 -18.71 -2.51 -51.04
C THR A 22 -19.96 -3.39 -50.92
N PRO A 23 -19.99 -4.44 -50.10
CA PRO A 23 -21.23 -5.18 -49.83
C PRO A 23 -22.17 -4.36 -48.94
N ALA A 24 -23.46 -4.31 -49.37
CA ALA A 24 -24.55 -3.68 -48.64
C ALA A 24 -24.79 -4.30 -47.24
N PRO A 25 -25.21 -3.51 -46.23
CA PRO A 25 -25.53 -4.05 -44.94
C PRO A 25 -26.81 -4.90 -44.99
N ARG A 26 -26.72 -6.13 -44.52
CA ARG A 26 -27.89 -6.99 -44.29
C ARG A 26 -28.69 -6.50 -43.07
N PRO A 27 -30.01 -6.55 -43.10
CA PRO A 27 -30.82 -6.23 -41.93
C PRO A 27 -30.60 -7.30 -40.84
N VAL A 28 -30.24 -6.86 -39.64
CA VAL A 28 -30.12 -7.70 -38.47
C VAL A 28 -31.53 -7.91 -37.90
N SER A 29 -32.06 -9.09 -38.04
CA SER A 29 -33.27 -9.53 -37.33
C SER A 29 -32.99 -9.47 -35.81
N ALA A 30 -33.84 -8.72 -35.11
CA ALA A 30 -33.88 -8.70 -33.65
C ALA A 30 -34.41 -10.05 -33.18
N THR A 31 -33.53 -10.95 -32.80
CA THR A 31 -33.82 -12.06 -31.89
C THR A 31 -33.36 -11.61 -30.53
N ALA A 32 -34.30 -11.36 -29.64
CA ALA A 32 -34.09 -11.18 -28.22
C ALA A 32 -33.41 -12.45 -27.69
N GLN A 33 -32.10 -12.41 -27.47
CA GLN A 33 -31.43 -13.35 -26.60
C GLN A 33 -31.37 -12.71 -25.23
N ALA A 34 -31.99 -13.43 -24.29
CA ALA A 34 -31.99 -13.17 -22.89
C ALA A 34 -30.56 -12.83 -22.43
N ALA A 35 -30.42 -11.68 -21.78
CA ALA A 35 -29.28 -11.40 -20.98
C ALA A 35 -29.20 -12.49 -19.90
N ASP A 36 -28.20 -13.37 -20.02
CA ASP A 36 -27.72 -14.15 -18.89
C ASP A 36 -27.21 -13.14 -17.85
N THR A 37 -28.12 -12.75 -16.98
CA THR A 37 -27.79 -12.25 -15.67
C THR A 37 -26.97 -13.36 -15.02
N VAL A 38 -25.65 -13.20 -15.00
CA VAL A 38 -24.82 -13.87 -14.03
C VAL A 38 -25.30 -13.37 -12.67
N SER A 39 -26.32 -14.01 -12.17
CA SER A 39 -26.68 -14.02 -10.77
C SER A 39 -25.45 -14.58 -10.06
N HIS A 40 -24.59 -13.69 -9.56
CA HIS A 40 -23.79 -14.05 -8.43
C HIS A 40 -24.79 -14.36 -7.32
N SER A 41 -25.11 -15.63 -7.20
CA SER A 41 -25.71 -16.17 -6.01
C SER A 41 -24.84 -15.66 -4.87
N VAL A 42 -25.38 -14.68 -4.14
CA VAL A 42 -24.93 -14.38 -2.79
C VAL A 42 -25.25 -15.69 -2.06
N ALA A 43 -24.23 -16.54 -1.94
CA ALA A 43 -24.25 -17.60 -0.97
C ALA A 43 -24.50 -16.90 0.35
N THR A 44 -25.68 -17.10 0.90
CA THR A 44 -25.99 -16.81 2.29
C THR A 44 -25.17 -17.80 3.11
N ASP A 45 -23.87 -17.54 3.20
CA ASP A 45 -23.04 -18.16 4.22
C ASP A 45 -23.52 -17.61 5.56
N SER A 46 -24.12 -18.53 6.30
CA SER A 46 -24.42 -18.39 7.73
C SER A 46 -23.34 -17.58 8.42
N ALA A 47 -23.75 -16.50 9.07
CA ALA A 47 -23.06 -15.65 10.02
C ALA A 47 -21.68 -16.14 10.53
N GLY A 48 -20.72 -16.23 9.66
CA GLY A 48 -19.30 -16.30 9.99
C GLY A 48 -18.79 -14.87 10.06
N ASP A 49 -18.29 -14.48 11.20
CA ASP A 49 -17.69 -13.18 11.52
C ASP A 49 -16.68 -12.76 10.44
N THR A 50 -17.15 -12.12 9.35
CA THR A 50 -16.33 -11.50 8.31
C THR A 50 -15.78 -10.13 8.72
N SER A 51 -15.81 -9.82 10.04
CA SER A 51 -15.31 -8.57 10.63
C SER A 51 -13.78 -8.39 10.54
N LYS A 52 -13.06 -9.26 9.81
CA LYS A 52 -11.58 -9.31 9.77
C LYS A 52 -10.93 -8.76 8.50
N VAL A 53 -11.62 -7.97 7.71
CA VAL A 53 -10.91 -7.17 6.71
C VAL A 53 -10.28 -6.00 7.44
N ALA A 54 -8.99 -6.11 7.73
CA ALA A 54 -8.24 -5.01 8.30
C ALA A 54 -8.21 -3.87 7.28
N SER A 55 -8.60 -2.68 7.71
CA SER A 55 -8.30 -1.47 6.97
C SER A 55 -6.80 -1.38 6.73
N PRO A 56 -6.33 -0.86 5.60
CA PRO A 56 -4.93 -0.54 5.42
C PRO A 56 -4.51 0.41 6.56
N ALA A 57 -3.57 -0.01 7.37
CA ALA A 57 -3.04 0.85 8.40
C ALA A 57 -2.03 1.80 7.76
N VAL A 58 -2.14 3.08 8.07
CA VAL A 58 -1.18 4.13 7.66
C VAL A 58 0.18 3.86 8.30
N THR A 59 1.27 4.03 7.57
CA THR A 59 2.64 3.74 8.02
C THR A 59 3.58 4.91 7.97
N GLY A 60 4.75 4.72 8.54
CA GLY A 60 5.79 5.73 8.55
C GLY A 60 5.32 6.99 9.27
N GLU A 61 5.67 8.14 8.72
CA GLU A 61 5.32 9.45 9.28
C GLU A 61 3.81 9.68 9.39
N ALA A 62 3.05 9.31 8.35
CA ALA A 62 1.60 9.47 8.35
C ALA A 62 0.96 8.65 9.47
N LEU A 63 1.43 7.41 9.73
CA LEU A 63 0.95 6.62 10.86
C LEU A 63 1.23 7.30 12.20
N GLN A 64 2.44 7.84 12.38
CA GLN A 64 2.80 8.55 13.61
C GLN A 64 1.97 9.81 13.82
N ILE A 65 1.63 10.52 12.74
CA ILE A 65 0.83 11.75 12.79
C ILE A 65 -0.65 11.43 12.97
N PHE A 66 -1.18 10.44 12.24
CA PHE A 66 -2.61 10.18 12.14
C PHE A 66 -3.08 8.92 12.90
N GLY A 67 -2.16 8.03 13.34
CA GLY A 67 -2.47 6.70 13.88
C GLY A 67 -2.83 6.61 15.37
N ASP A 68 -2.33 7.51 16.22
CA ASP A 68 -2.36 7.37 17.69
C ASP A 68 -3.61 7.95 18.40
N THR A 69 -4.69 8.18 17.67
CA THR A 69 -5.83 8.95 18.18
C THR A 69 -6.90 8.18 18.94
N LEU A 70 -6.70 6.91 19.20
CA LEU A 70 -7.78 5.99 19.57
C LEU A 70 -8.26 6.04 21.03
N ALA A 71 -7.57 6.72 21.92
CA ALA A 71 -7.82 6.58 23.37
C ALA A 71 -7.96 7.89 24.15
N GLN A 72 -7.81 9.06 23.52
CA GLN A 72 -7.87 10.32 24.26
C GLN A 72 -9.23 11.00 24.12
N PRO A 73 -9.86 11.41 25.24
CA PRO A 73 -10.99 12.33 25.20
C PRO A 73 -10.56 13.59 24.45
N LEU A 74 -11.50 14.20 23.71
CA LEU A 74 -11.25 15.49 23.09
C LEU A 74 -10.86 16.49 24.19
N PRO A 75 -9.68 17.15 24.11
CA PRO A 75 -9.36 18.20 25.05
C PRO A 75 -10.39 19.33 24.96
N ALA A 76 -10.70 19.94 26.11
CA ALA A 76 -11.57 21.10 26.15
C ALA A 76 -11.09 22.17 25.15
N MET A 77 -12.01 22.71 24.37
CA MET A 77 -11.70 23.75 23.40
C MET A 77 -11.16 24.99 24.12
N THR A 78 -9.87 25.22 24.05
CA THR A 78 -9.30 26.53 24.38
C THR A 78 -9.23 27.35 23.08
N ALA A 79 -9.56 28.62 23.18
CA ALA A 79 -9.79 29.52 22.03
C ALA A 79 -8.51 29.97 21.29
N ASP A 80 -7.34 29.39 21.56
CA ASP A 80 -6.04 29.97 21.19
C ASP A 80 -5.38 29.33 19.96
N SER A 81 -6.12 28.94 18.94
CA SER A 81 -5.49 28.77 17.62
C SER A 81 -5.62 30.08 16.85
N VAL A 82 -4.54 30.84 16.78
CA VAL A 82 -4.49 32.04 15.93
C VAL A 82 -4.42 31.57 14.47
N ILE A 83 -5.59 31.52 13.82
CA ILE A 83 -5.67 31.33 12.38
C ILE A 83 -5.56 32.72 11.77
N ALA A 84 -4.50 32.97 10.99
CA ALA A 84 -4.32 34.24 10.29
C ALA A 84 -5.47 34.47 9.28
N PRO A 85 -5.89 35.74 9.01
CA PRO A 85 -6.84 36.01 7.95
C PRO A 85 -6.28 35.58 6.60
N ALA A 86 -7.13 35.04 5.74
CA ALA A 86 -6.75 34.61 4.38
C ALA A 86 -6.70 35.82 3.44
N ASP A 87 -5.66 35.89 2.58
CA ASP A 87 -5.57 36.88 1.51
C ASP A 87 -6.67 36.69 0.43
N SER A 88 -7.09 35.44 0.24
CA SER A 88 -8.24 35.01 -0.57
C SER A 88 -8.77 33.69 -0.06
N GLU A 89 -10.11 33.49 -0.14
CA GLU A 89 -10.65 32.20 0.27
C GLU A 89 -10.36 31.10 -0.75
N PRO A 90 -9.87 29.91 -0.31
CA PRO A 90 -9.64 28.80 -1.22
C PRO A 90 -10.95 28.26 -1.80
N THR A 91 -10.90 27.84 -3.08
CA THR A 91 -12.01 27.11 -3.71
C THR A 91 -11.97 25.64 -3.33
N TRP A 92 -13.14 25.04 -3.09
CA TRP A 92 -13.31 23.68 -2.65
C TRP A 92 -14.08 22.84 -3.67
N ASP A 93 -13.56 21.64 -3.97
CA ASP A 93 -14.23 20.64 -4.79
C ASP A 93 -14.93 19.57 -3.92
N ILE A 94 -14.66 19.57 -2.60
CA ILE A 94 -15.35 18.77 -1.58
C ILE A 94 -15.97 19.70 -0.55
N ASP A 95 -17.02 19.27 0.14
CA ASP A 95 -17.69 20.10 1.16
C ASP A 95 -16.89 20.16 2.46
N VAL A 96 -15.94 21.07 2.51
CA VAL A 96 -15.17 21.36 3.73
C VAL A 96 -15.93 22.29 4.67
N ARG A 97 -16.64 23.28 4.12
CA ARG A 97 -17.24 24.38 4.87
C ARG A 97 -18.32 23.97 5.85
N SER A 98 -19.16 23.02 5.45
CA SER A 98 -20.20 22.49 6.33
C SER A 98 -19.66 21.74 7.55
N PHE A 99 -18.39 21.31 7.50
CA PHE A 99 -17.83 20.39 8.49
C PHE A 99 -16.54 20.89 9.18
N GLU A 100 -15.94 22.00 8.72
CA GLU A 100 -14.67 22.52 9.27
C GLU A 100 -14.74 22.89 10.75
N THR A 101 -15.92 23.30 11.23
CA THR A 101 -16.13 23.68 12.64
C THR A 101 -16.36 22.51 13.57
N ARG A 102 -16.47 21.27 13.06
CA ARG A 102 -16.66 20.09 13.91
C ARG A 102 -15.44 19.89 14.83
N SER A 103 -15.69 19.60 16.10
CA SER A 103 -14.67 19.46 17.14
C SER A 103 -13.53 18.49 16.76
N ARG A 104 -13.88 17.43 16.01
CA ARG A 104 -12.91 16.43 15.58
C ARG A 104 -12.00 16.96 14.47
N VAL A 105 -12.51 17.77 13.55
CA VAL A 105 -11.69 18.47 12.53
C VAL A 105 -10.76 19.47 13.21
N ALA A 106 -11.29 20.32 14.08
CA ALA A 106 -10.49 21.29 14.84
C ALA A 106 -9.39 20.61 15.68
N TYR A 107 -9.65 19.42 16.24
CA TYR A 107 -8.64 18.63 16.93
C TYR A 107 -7.47 18.27 16.00
N PHE A 108 -7.74 17.76 14.79
CA PHE A 108 -6.69 17.40 13.84
C PHE A 108 -5.94 18.63 13.31
N VAL A 109 -6.63 19.74 13.04
CA VAL A 109 -5.96 20.98 12.65
C VAL A 109 -4.93 21.39 13.70
N ARG A 110 -5.32 21.48 14.99
CA ARG A 110 -4.40 21.81 16.07
C ARG A 110 -3.24 20.81 16.21
N ARG A 111 -3.52 19.50 16.09
CA ARG A 111 -2.48 18.47 16.15
C ARG A 111 -1.44 18.64 15.04
N LEU A 112 -1.90 18.93 13.82
CA LEU A 112 -1.01 19.16 12.68
C LEU A 112 -0.21 20.44 12.83
N GLN A 113 -0.80 21.51 13.38
CA GLN A 113 -0.14 22.78 13.63
C GLN A 113 0.92 22.74 14.76
N ASN A 114 0.79 21.83 15.73
CA ASN A 114 1.65 21.78 16.92
C ASN A 114 2.49 20.50 16.95
N ASP A 115 1.89 19.38 17.39
CA ASP A 115 2.64 18.13 17.68
C ASP A 115 3.30 17.53 16.43
N ALA A 116 2.74 17.78 15.26
CA ALA A 116 3.18 17.21 14.00
C ALA A 116 3.68 18.25 12.98
N HIS A 117 3.87 19.51 13.40
CA HIS A 117 4.14 20.64 12.50
C HIS A 117 5.24 20.36 11.48
N ASP A 118 6.45 20.06 11.93
CA ASP A 118 7.59 19.89 11.02
C ASP A 118 7.39 18.71 10.07
N ARG A 119 6.94 17.57 10.63
CA ARG A 119 6.68 16.36 9.82
C ARG A 119 5.56 16.56 8.81
N PHE A 120 4.51 17.29 9.17
CA PHE A 120 3.43 17.61 8.25
C PHE A 120 3.90 18.61 7.19
N GLY A 121 4.76 19.56 7.55
CA GLY A 121 5.45 20.44 6.62
C GLY A 121 6.23 19.67 5.56
N ASP A 122 7.01 18.65 5.96
CA ASP A 122 7.75 17.78 5.04
C ASP A 122 6.81 16.98 4.10
N MET A 123 5.66 16.54 4.60
CA MET A 123 4.65 15.87 3.77
C MET A 123 4.03 16.82 2.74
N LEU A 124 3.75 18.06 3.13
CA LEU A 124 3.27 19.11 2.21
C LEU A 124 4.31 19.43 1.13
N ALA A 125 5.58 19.57 1.52
CA ALA A 125 6.70 19.81 0.60
C ALA A 125 6.75 18.69 -0.47
N ARG A 126 6.68 17.44 -0.03
CA ARG A 126 6.66 16.26 -0.91
C ARG A 126 5.43 16.24 -1.83
N GLY A 127 4.31 16.81 -1.39
CA GLY A 127 3.09 17.00 -2.19
C GLY A 127 3.36 17.74 -3.49
N GLY A 128 4.23 18.75 -3.49
CA GLY A 128 4.63 19.49 -4.68
C GLY A 128 5.07 18.59 -5.84
N ARG A 129 5.66 17.44 -5.51
CA ARG A 129 6.13 16.46 -6.50
C ARG A 129 4.99 15.79 -7.27
N TYR A 130 3.86 15.51 -6.63
CA TYR A 130 2.82 14.63 -7.19
C TYR A 130 1.46 15.29 -7.39
N GLU A 131 1.11 16.31 -6.60
CA GLU A 131 -0.24 16.89 -6.59
C GLU A 131 -0.73 17.34 -7.96
N LYS A 132 0.12 18.01 -8.75
CA LYS A 132 -0.28 18.47 -10.08
C LYS A 132 -0.73 17.32 -10.98
N MET A 133 -0.01 16.21 -10.97
CA MET A 133 -0.34 15.00 -11.72
C MET A 133 -1.63 14.36 -11.19
N ILE A 134 -1.74 14.23 -9.85
CA ILE A 134 -2.91 13.61 -9.22
C ILE A 134 -4.18 14.41 -9.53
N ARG A 135 -4.15 15.73 -9.34
CA ARG A 135 -5.26 16.63 -9.63
C ARG A 135 -5.71 16.57 -11.09
N ALA A 136 -4.74 16.56 -12.03
CA ALA A 136 -5.05 16.42 -13.46
C ALA A 136 -5.78 15.09 -13.77
N LYS A 137 -5.34 13.98 -13.17
CA LYS A 137 -5.98 12.66 -13.33
C LYS A 137 -7.37 12.60 -12.69
N LEU A 138 -7.54 13.14 -11.49
CA LEU A 138 -8.86 13.26 -10.81
C LEU A 138 -9.84 14.06 -11.68
N LYS A 139 -9.41 15.22 -12.18
CA LYS A 139 -10.22 16.06 -13.08
C LYS A 139 -10.64 15.30 -14.34
N THR A 140 -9.71 14.57 -14.98
CA THR A 140 -10.00 13.75 -16.18
C THR A 140 -11.03 12.66 -15.88
N ALA A 141 -11.03 12.12 -14.67
CA ALA A 141 -11.96 11.08 -14.22
C ALA A 141 -13.31 11.66 -13.71
N GLY A 142 -13.50 12.97 -13.73
CA GLY A 142 -14.71 13.63 -13.22
C GLY A 142 -14.84 13.57 -11.69
N LEU A 143 -13.74 13.35 -10.98
CA LEU A 143 -13.70 13.34 -9.52
C LEU A 143 -13.15 14.66 -8.96
N PRO A 144 -13.56 15.06 -7.75
CA PRO A 144 -13.02 16.23 -7.08
C PRO A 144 -11.50 16.16 -6.94
N GLN A 145 -10.83 17.25 -7.33
CA GLN A 145 -9.36 17.33 -7.28
C GLN A 145 -8.83 17.35 -5.85
N ASP A 146 -9.65 17.75 -4.88
CA ASP A 146 -9.31 17.76 -3.46
C ASP A 146 -9.19 16.37 -2.84
N LEU A 147 -9.62 15.32 -3.55
CA LEU A 147 -9.31 13.93 -3.19
C LEU A 147 -7.80 13.61 -3.28
N THR A 148 -6.95 14.52 -3.82
CA THR A 148 -5.48 14.43 -3.72
C THR A 148 -5.03 14.32 -2.26
N TYR A 149 -5.74 14.95 -1.33
CA TYR A 149 -5.39 14.94 0.09
C TYR A 149 -5.62 13.59 0.78
N LEU A 150 -6.28 12.63 0.11
CA LEU A 150 -6.26 11.23 0.57
C LEU A 150 -4.83 10.66 0.52
N ALA A 151 -4.06 10.90 -0.55
CA ALA A 151 -2.67 10.46 -0.61
C ALA A 151 -1.79 11.14 0.46
N LEU A 152 -2.12 12.38 0.85
CA LEU A 152 -1.48 13.09 1.94
C LEU A 152 -1.71 12.38 3.29
N ILE A 153 -2.95 12.04 3.63
CA ILE A 153 -3.25 11.38 4.90
C ILE A 153 -2.88 9.90 4.92
N GLU A 154 -2.81 9.24 3.77
CA GLU A 154 -2.44 7.82 3.65
C GLU A 154 -0.92 7.59 3.83
N SER A 155 -0.10 8.43 3.21
CA SER A 155 1.35 8.21 3.19
C SER A 155 2.19 9.48 3.31
N GLY A 156 1.58 10.66 3.33
CA GLY A 156 2.32 11.92 3.13
C GLY A 156 2.97 11.98 1.74
N TYR A 157 2.30 11.45 0.73
CA TYR A 157 2.82 11.32 -0.64
C TYR A 157 4.11 10.49 -0.76
N ASP A 158 4.32 9.49 0.11
CA ASP A 158 5.51 8.63 0.03
C ASP A 158 5.25 7.37 -0.81
N PRO A 159 5.89 7.20 -2.00
CA PRO A 159 5.76 6.00 -2.83
C PRO A 159 6.38 4.76 -2.19
N HIS A 160 7.21 4.95 -1.15
CA HIS A 160 7.88 3.86 -0.44
C HIS A 160 7.16 3.42 0.83
N ALA A 161 6.11 4.15 1.24
CA ALA A 161 5.35 3.83 2.43
C ALA A 161 4.87 2.36 2.43
N TYR A 162 4.99 1.71 3.59
CA TYR A 162 4.64 0.31 3.79
C TYR A 162 3.99 0.11 5.15
N SER A 163 2.75 -0.36 5.18
CA SER A 163 2.00 -0.53 6.41
C SER A 163 2.24 -1.88 7.10
N SER A 164 1.90 -1.95 8.39
CA SER A 164 1.90 -3.21 9.13
C SER A 164 0.94 -4.25 8.52
N ALA A 165 -0.10 -3.79 7.82
CA ALA A 165 -1.05 -4.61 7.06
C ALA A 165 -0.57 -4.93 5.63
N ALA A 166 0.63 -4.45 5.22
CA ALA A 166 1.18 -4.55 3.88
C ALA A 166 0.43 -3.74 2.80
N ALA A 167 -0.21 -2.64 3.20
CA ALA A 167 -0.61 -1.59 2.28
C ALA A 167 0.63 -0.81 1.82
N VAL A 168 0.65 -0.32 0.57
CA VAL A 168 1.88 0.20 -0.06
C VAL A 168 1.63 1.44 -0.90
N GLY A 169 2.61 2.37 -0.85
CA GLY A 169 2.75 3.50 -1.76
C GLY A 169 1.89 4.71 -1.39
N LEU A 170 1.81 5.68 -2.30
CA LEU A 170 1.10 6.95 -2.08
C LEU A 170 -0.31 6.75 -1.53
N TRP A 171 -1.02 5.77 -2.05
CA TRP A 171 -2.43 5.50 -1.83
C TRP A 171 -2.68 4.35 -0.87
N GLN A 172 -1.66 3.80 -0.25
CA GLN A 172 -1.74 2.67 0.69
C GLN A 172 -2.66 1.52 0.21
N LEU A 173 -2.51 1.15 -1.06
CA LEU A 173 -3.32 0.09 -1.65
C LEU A 173 -2.92 -1.29 -1.12
N MET A 174 -3.92 -2.09 -0.75
CA MET A 174 -3.74 -3.51 -0.49
C MET A 174 -3.45 -4.26 -1.79
N SER A 175 -2.71 -5.36 -1.73
CA SER A 175 -2.33 -6.13 -2.93
C SER A 175 -3.54 -6.65 -3.72
N SER A 176 -4.61 -7.10 -3.02
CA SER A 176 -5.86 -7.55 -3.67
C SER A 176 -6.57 -6.41 -4.38
N THR A 177 -6.72 -5.25 -3.72
CA THR A 177 -7.32 -4.05 -4.31
C THR A 177 -6.54 -3.58 -5.54
N ALA A 178 -5.22 -3.51 -5.42
CA ALA A 178 -4.33 -3.11 -6.51
C ALA A 178 -4.45 -4.01 -7.74
N ARG A 179 -4.41 -5.34 -7.53
CA ARG A 179 -4.61 -6.31 -8.63
C ARG A 179 -6.00 -6.22 -9.24
N GLY A 180 -7.04 -6.06 -8.42
CA GLY A 180 -8.41 -5.86 -8.89
C GLY A 180 -8.55 -4.59 -9.74
N ALA A 181 -7.75 -3.56 -9.48
CA ALA A 181 -7.66 -2.35 -10.28
C ALA A 181 -6.74 -2.47 -11.52
N GLY A 182 -6.05 -3.61 -11.69
CA GLY A 182 -5.20 -3.89 -12.85
C GLY A 182 -3.71 -3.59 -12.65
N LEU A 183 -3.25 -3.36 -11.41
CA LEU A 183 -1.84 -3.16 -11.13
C LEU A 183 -1.08 -4.50 -11.07
N ARG A 184 0.15 -4.46 -11.58
CA ARG A 184 1.11 -5.54 -11.40
C ARG A 184 1.70 -5.49 -9.99
N VAL A 185 1.52 -6.59 -9.23
CA VAL A 185 2.10 -6.76 -7.90
C VAL A 185 2.69 -8.16 -7.83
N ASP A 186 4.00 -8.25 -8.06
CA ASP A 186 4.74 -9.50 -8.05
C ASP A 186 6.13 -9.31 -7.40
N TRP A 187 6.94 -10.35 -7.43
CA TRP A 187 8.27 -10.37 -6.81
C TRP A 187 9.25 -9.32 -7.37
N TRP A 188 9.09 -8.91 -8.63
CA TRP A 188 9.98 -8.01 -9.37
C TRP A 188 9.47 -6.58 -9.41
N VAL A 189 8.14 -6.42 -9.46
CA VAL A 189 7.47 -5.14 -9.65
C VAL A 189 6.30 -5.02 -8.68
N ASP A 190 6.23 -3.87 -7.99
CA ASP A 190 5.09 -3.48 -7.17
C ASP A 190 4.56 -2.12 -7.62
N GLU A 191 3.61 -2.12 -8.56
CA GLU A 191 3.05 -0.89 -9.14
C GLU A 191 2.20 -0.06 -8.16
N ARG A 192 2.00 -0.53 -6.93
CA ARG A 192 1.46 0.29 -5.85
C ARG A 192 2.40 1.43 -5.47
N ARG A 193 3.70 1.25 -5.74
CA ARG A 193 4.76 2.25 -5.54
C ARG A 193 4.88 3.22 -6.70
N ASP A 194 4.39 2.87 -7.89
CA ASP A 194 4.39 3.73 -9.06
C ASP A 194 3.41 4.90 -8.86
N PRO A 195 3.87 6.16 -8.78
CA PRO A 195 2.98 7.29 -8.49
C PRO A 195 1.89 7.48 -9.53
N VAL A 196 2.17 7.18 -10.79
CA VAL A 196 1.23 7.37 -11.90
C VAL A 196 0.19 6.27 -11.94
N ARG A 197 0.64 5.00 -11.91
CA ARG A 197 -0.25 3.84 -12.03
C ARG A 197 -1.08 3.61 -10.77
N SER A 198 -0.48 3.81 -9.59
CA SER A 198 -1.24 3.70 -8.34
C SER A 198 -2.31 4.78 -8.21
N THR A 199 -2.05 5.98 -8.75
CA THR A 199 -3.08 7.03 -8.83
C THR A 199 -4.23 6.62 -9.75
N ASP A 200 -3.97 6.04 -10.92
CA ASP A 200 -5.02 5.52 -11.79
C ASP A 200 -5.88 4.44 -11.10
N ALA A 201 -5.23 3.55 -10.36
CA ALA A 201 -5.93 2.51 -9.60
C ALA A 201 -6.76 3.08 -8.43
N ALA A 202 -6.21 4.04 -7.69
CA ALA A 202 -6.92 4.70 -6.59
C ALA A 202 -8.13 5.49 -7.11
N ILE A 203 -8.00 6.22 -8.20
CA ILE A 203 -9.09 6.96 -8.85
C ILE A 203 -10.21 6.00 -9.30
N LYS A 204 -9.84 4.89 -9.93
CA LYS A 204 -10.83 3.86 -10.33
C LYS A 204 -11.58 3.29 -9.12
N PHE A 205 -10.87 3.04 -8.02
CA PHE A 205 -11.48 2.52 -6.80
C PHE A 205 -12.35 3.56 -6.09
N LEU A 206 -11.88 4.82 -6.01
CA LEU A 206 -12.66 5.93 -5.44
C LEU A 206 -13.92 6.24 -6.26
N GLY A 207 -13.83 6.23 -7.59
CA GLY A 207 -14.98 6.39 -8.46
C GLY A 207 -16.03 5.31 -8.22
N TRP A 208 -15.62 4.04 -8.16
CA TRP A 208 -16.52 2.93 -7.83
C TRP A 208 -17.15 3.10 -6.43
N LEU A 209 -16.39 3.53 -5.42
CA LEU A 209 -16.92 3.78 -4.08
C LEU A 209 -17.92 4.95 -4.08
N ASN A 210 -17.62 6.01 -4.81
CA ASN A 210 -18.52 7.16 -4.93
C ASN A 210 -19.84 6.78 -5.61
N ASP A 211 -19.78 5.99 -6.68
CA ASP A 211 -20.99 5.45 -7.34
C ASP A 211 -21.81 4.56 -6.41
N GLN A 212 -21.13 3.76 -5.56
CA GLN A 212 -21.78 2.86 -4.62
C GLN A 212 -22.50 3.58 -3.48
N PHE A 213 -21.94 4.67 -2.97
CA PHE A 213 -22.44 5.33 -1.76
C PHE A 213 -23.13 6.67 -2.02
N GLY A 214 -22.95 7.27 -3.20
CA GLY A 214 -23.52 8.58 -3.55
C GLY A 214 -23.03 9.74 -2.67
N SER A 215 -21.91 9.55 -1.96
CA SER A 215 -21.31 10.53 -1.05
C SER A 215 -19.80 10.36 -1.03
N LEU A 216 -19.07 11.47 -1.17
CA LEU A 216 -17.61 11.46 -1.16
C LEU A 216 -17.05 11.07 0.21
N TYR A 217 -17.67 11.50 1.30
CA TYR A 217 -17.20 11.17 2.64
C TYR A 217 -17.54 9.73 3.04
N LEU A 218 -18.66 9.19 2.59
CA LEU A 218 -18.93 7.75 2.71
C LEU A 218 -17.97 6.93 1.84
N ALA A 219 -17.64 7.41 0.64
CA ALA A 219 -16.64 6.77 -0.23
C ALA A 219 -15.23 6.79 0.41
N ALA A 220 -14.81 7.93 0.97
CA ALA A 220 -13.56 8.05 1.70
C ALA A 220 -13.52 7.14 2.94
N ALA A 221 -14.60 7.09 3.72
CA ALA A 221 -14.72 6.18 4.85
C ALA A 221 -14.70 4.69 4.41
N ALA A 222 -15.27 4.38 3.24
CA ALA A 222 -15.26 3.04 2.67
C ALA A 222 -13.89 2.66 2.10
N TYR A 223 -13.11 3.62 1.65
CA TYR A 223 -11.73 3.44 1.23
C TYR A 223 -10.87 2.94 2.40
N ASP A 224 -10.95 3.57 3.57
CA ASP A 224 -10.27 3.15 4.81
C ASP A 224 -10.91 1.91 5.46
N GLY A 225 -12.21 2.01 5.80
CA GLY A 225 -12.93 1.03 6.61
C GLY A 225 -13.41 -0.22 5.89
N GLY A 226 -13.37 -0.17 4.56
CA GLY A 226 -13.91 -1.18 3.66
C GLY A 226 -15.41 -0.99 3.36
N PRO A 227 -15.81 -1.13 2.07
CA PRO A 227 -17.18 -0.83 1.60
C PRO A 227 -18.25 -1.69 2.30
N GLY A 228 -17.96 -2.96 2.55
CA GLY A 228 -18.91 -3.83 3.25
C GLY A 228 -19.21 -3.43 4.70
N ARG A 229 -18.26 -2.77 5.40
CA ARG A 229 -18.50 -2.23 6.74
C ARG A 229 -19.40 -1.02 6.68
N ILE A 230 -19.11 -0.09 5.79
CA ILE A 230 -19.94 1.13 5.64
C ILE A 230 -21.36 0.74 5.23
N ALA A 231 -21.54 -0.10 4.22
CA ALA A 231 -22.86 -0.58 3.79
C ALA A 231 -23.65 -1.23 4.92
N ARG A 232 -23.03 -2.12 5.71
CA ARG A 232 -23.69 -2.73 6.88
C ARG A 232 -24.02 -1.70 7.97
N GLY A 233 -23.17 -0.70 8.17
CA GLY A 233 -23.42 0.38 9.12
C GLY A 233 -24.65 1.20 8.73
N LEU A 234 -24.72 1.64 7.49
CA LEU A 234 -25.86 2.38 6.95
C LEU A 234 -27.16 1.56 7.05
N SER A 235 -27.10 0.26 6.70
CA SER A 235 -28.26 -0.62 6.82
C SER A 235 -28.69 -0.86 8.28
N ARG A 236 -27.73 -1.03 9.20
CA ARG A 236 -28.00 -1.29 10.62
C ARG A 236 -28.69 -0.13 11.33
N TYR A 237 -28.33 1.08 10.96
CA TYR A 237 -28.81 2.31 11.59
C TYR A 237 -29.74 3.10 10.65
N ALA A 238 -30.39 2.44 9.67
CA ALA A 238 -31.19 3.10 8.65
C ALA A 238 -32.27 4.02 9.25
N ASP A 239 -32.99 3.53 10.27
CA ASP A 239 -34.04 4.30 10.94
C ASP A 239 -33.50 5.55 11.68
N GLU A 240 -32.29 5.41 12.26
CA GLU A 240 -31.64 6.50 13.00
C GLU A 240 -30.93 7.51 12.08
N LEU A 241 -30.68 7.12 10.84
CA LEU A 241 -30.06 7.93 9.80
C LEU A 241 -31.12 8.47 8.81
N GLU A 242 -32.40 8.25 9.07
CA GLU A 242 -33.48 8.78 8.25
C GLU A 242 -33.39 10.30 8.13
N GLY A 243 -33.49 10.82 6.89
CA GLY A 243 -33.32 12.23 6.60
C GLY A 243 -31.86 12.72 6.48
N GLN A 244 -30.88 11.90 6.86
CA GLN A 244 -29.47 12.19 6.61
C GLN A 244 -29.08 11.70 5.22
N SER A 245 -28.53 12.57 4.39
CA SER A 245 -28.12 12.22 3.03
C SER A 245 -26.73 12.76 2.71
N GLY A 246 -26.14 12.26 1.64
CA GLY A 246 -24.84 12.72 1.19
C GLY A 246 -23.76 12.60 2.27
N ASP A 247 -22.98 13.63 2.46
CA ASP A 247 -21.83 13.66 3.36
C ASP A 247 -22.22 13.74 4.84
N GLU A 248 -23.42 14.28 5.17
CA GLU A 248 -23.96 14.25 6.53
C GLU A 248 -24.14 12.82 7.06
N ALA A 249 -24.55 11.90 6.19
CA ALA A 249 -24.75 10.50 6.58
C ALA A 249 -23.45 9.85 7.12
N PHE A 250 -22.28 10.27 6.64
CA PHE A 250 -21.01 9.81 7.21
C PHE A 250 -20.88 10.26 8.68
N PHE A 251 -21.09 11.55 8.96
CA PHE A 251 -20.92 12.08 10.31
C PHE A 251 -21.94 11.49 11.29
N ALA A 252 -23.18 11.34 10.86
CA ALA A 252 -24.22 10.69 11.67
C ALA A 252 -23.87 9.22 11.97
N LEU A 253 -23.35 8.48 10.99
CA LEU A 253 -22.87 7.11 11.19
C LEU A 253 -21.61 7.05 12.08
N ALA A 254 -20.73 8.06 11.98
CA ALA A 254 -19.51 8.13 12.78
C ALA A 254 -19.78 8.40 14.28
N GLU A 255 -20.93 8.97 14.64
CA GLU A 255 -21.38 9.14 16.02
C GLU A 255 -21.84 7.83 16.67
N LYS A 256 -22.16 6.81 15.86
CA LYS A 256 -22.55 5.50 16.36
C LYS A 256 -21.33 4.69 16.82
N ASP A 257 -21.45 3.89 17.88
CA ASP A 257 -20.39 2.98 18.34
C ASP A 257 -20.31 1.73 17.45
N TYR A 258 -20.07 1.95 16.16
CA TYR A 258 -20.02 0.91 15.14
C TYR A 258 -18.74 0.96 14.30
N LEU A 259 -18.38 2.13 13.81
CA LEU A 259 -17.16 2.30 13.03
C LEU A 259 -15.92 2.19 13.94
N ARG A 260 -14.84 1.66 13.39
CA ARG A 260 -13.54 1.74 14.07
C ARG A 260 -13.17 3.21 14.25
N ALA A 261 -12.44 3.53 15.31
CA ALA A 261 -12.00 4.88 15.56
C ALA A 261 -11.17 5.47 14.38
N GLU A 262 -10.32 4.66 13.74
CA GLU A 262 -9.57 5.03 12.54
C GLU A 262 -10.51 5.52 11.44
N THR A 263 -11.55 4.76 11.12
CA THR A 263 -12.55 5.11 10.09
C THR A 263 -13.41 6.31 10.49
N ARG A 264 -13.77 6.46 11.77
CA ARG A 264 -14.46 7.66 12.29
C ARG A 264 -13.65 8.93 12.12
N ASP A 265 -12.32 8.80 12.25
CA ASP A 265 -11.38 9.90 12.17
C ASP A 265 -10.92 10.22 10.75
N TYR A 266 -11.17 9.34 9.80
CA TYR A 266 -10.62 9.43 8.45
C TYR A 266 -11.05 10.70 7.71
N VAL A 267 -12.35 10.98 7.65
CA VAL A 267 -12.87 12.19 7.01
C VAL A 267 -12.48 13.46 7.78
N PRO A 268 -12.57 13.53 9.12
CA PRO A 268 -12.03 14.65 9.89
C PRO A 268 -10.54 14.94 9.61
N LYS A 269 -9.70 13.90 9.45
CA LYS A 269 -8.30 14.03 9.04
C LYS A 269 -8.16 14.61 7.64
N LEU A 270 -8.95 14.08 6.70
CA LEU A 270 -8.96 14.56 5.31
C LEU A 270 -9.30 16.06 5.25
N ILE A 271 -10.35 16.50 5.95
CA ILE A 271 -10.77 17.89 5.99
C ILE A 271 -9.67 18.77 6.63
N ALA A 272 -9.10 18.35 7.75
CA ALA A 272 -8.05 19.09 8.43
C ALA A 272 -6.77 19.21 7.57
N ALA A 273 -6.38 18.13 6.90
CA ALA A 273 -5.24 18.14 5.99
C ALA A 273 -5.48 19.03 4.77
N ALA A 274 -6.69 18.99 4.21
CA ALA A 274 -7.10 19.83 3.08
C ALA A 274 -7.12 21.33 3.44
N LEU A 275 -7.63 21.69 4.61
CA LEU A 275 -7.64 23.07 5.11
C LEU A 275 -6.22 23.65 5.15
N ILE A 276 -5.29 22.92 5.76
CA ILE A 276 -3.90 23.38 5.90
C ILE A 276 -3.20 23.36 4.54
N ALA A 277 -3.35 22.29 3.74
CA ALA A 277 -2.64 22.16 2.48
C ALA A 277 -3.06 23.20 1.42
N LYS A 278 -4.31 23.70 1.46
CA LYS A 278 -4.79 24.76 0.54
C LYS A 278 -4.32 26.16 0.91
N ASP A 279 -4.12 26.41 2.20
CA ASP A 279 -3.63 27.69 2.68
C ASP A 279 -2.65 27.50 3.84
N PRO A 280 -1.46 26.94 3.56
CA PRO A 280 -0.52 26.57 4.60
C PRO A 280 -0.05 27.77 5.45
N LYS A 281 0.08 28.94 4.86
CA LYS A 281 0.50 30.16 5.58
C LYS A 281 -0.49 30.56 6.67
N ARG A 282 -1.78 30.46 6.39
CA ARG A 282 -2.86 30.73 7.36
C ARG A 282 -2.74 29.85 8.61
N TYR A 283 -2.19 28.64 8.45
CA TYR A 283 -2.02 27.66 9.51
C TYR A 283 -0.60 27.60 10.08
N GLY A 284 0.24 28.60 9.75
CA GLY A 284 1.58 28.74 10.31
C GLY A 284 2.68 27.97 9.57
N PHE A 285 2.41 27.44 8.38
CA PHE A 285 3.40 26.68 7.59
C PHE A 285 4.05 27.56 6.52
N THR A 286 5.36 27.48 6.40
CA THR A 286 6.13 28.03 5.28
C THR A 286 6.74 26.87 4.51
N ILE A 287 6.22 26.55 3.33
CA ILE A 287 6.57 25.35 2.59
C ILE A 287 7.44 25.68 1.39
N THR A 288 8.58 24.99 1.27
CA THR A 288 9.35 24.87 0.04
C THR A 288 8.99 23.57 -0.63
N TYR A 289 8.21 23.64 -1.71
CA TYR A 289 7.73 22.45 -2.39
C TYR A 289 8.80 21.74 -3.20
N ASP A 290 8.78 20.41 -3.17
CA ASP A 290 9.63 19.58 -4.01
C ASP A 290 9.32 19.78 -5.50
N SER A 291 10.35 19.60 -6.34
CA SER A 291 10.21 19.67 -7.79
C SER A 291 9.24 18.61 -8.33
N ALA A 292 8.46 19.00 -9.33
CA ALA A 292 7.46 18.13 -9.94
C ALA A 292 8.06 16.81 -10.47
N PHE A 293 7.27 15.73 -10.40
CA PHE A 293 7.63 14.42 -10.92
C PHE A 293 7.51 14.42 -12.45
N VAL A 294 8.62 14.75 -13.11
CA VAL A 294 8.73 14.81 -14.57
C VAL A 294 9.84 13.87 -15.07
N TYR A 295 9.63 13.25 -16.21
CA TYR A 295 10.54 12.23 -16.73
C TYR A 295 10.34 11.99 -18.21
N ASP A 296 11.37 11.45 -18.86
CA ASP A 296 11.27 10.71 -20.10
C ASP A 296 11.21 9.21 -19.82
N SER A 297 10.94 8.40 -20.82
CA SER A 297 10.91 6.96 -20.66
C SER A 297 11.56 6.24 -21.82
N VAL A 298 12.23 5.13 -21.51
CA VAL A 298 12.87 4.25 -22.49
C VAL A 298 12.41 2.82 -22.30
N ARG A 299 12.33 2.07 -23.38
CA ARG A 299 12.02 0.64 -23.32
C ARG A 299 13.30 -0.16 -23.39
N VAL A 300 13.57 -0.93 -22.33
CA VAL A 300 14.76 -1.77 -22.23
C VAL A 300 14.40 -3.25 -22.18
N GLY A 301 15.36 -4.11 -22.49
CA GLY A 301 15.17 -5.55 -22.49
C GLY A 301 14.93 -6.14 -21.10
N PRO A 302 14.64 -7.46 -21.04
CA PRO A 302 14.49 -8.16 -19.77
C PRO A 302 15.82 -8.23 -19.01
N ALA A 303 15.73 -8.26 -17.68
CA ALA A 303 16.89 -8.32 -16.78
C ALA A 303 17.96 -7.25 -17.05
N THR A 304 17.54 -6.04 -17.41
CA THR A 304 18.46 -4.90 -17.57
C THR A 304 18.78 -4.30 -16.21
N PRO A 305 20.09 -4.19 -15.82
CA PRO A 305 20.48 -3.53 -14.58
C PRO A 305 20.08 -2.05 -14.57
N LEU A 306 19.48 -1.53 -13.49
CA LEU A 306 19.17 -0.10 -13.40
C LEU A 306 20.42 0.77 -13.37
N ALA A 307 21.56 0.25 -12.92
CA ALA A 307 22.85 0.93 -13.02
C ALA A 307 23.29 1.14 -14.48
N ALA A 308 23.00 0.20 -15.39
CA ALA A 308 23.27 0.37 -16.81
C ALA A 308 22.37 1.45 -17.43
N VAL A 309 21.11 1.48 -17.05
CA VAL A 309 20.17 2.54 -17.45
C VAL A 309 20.66 3.90 -16.97
N ALA A 310 21.07 4.00 -15.70
CA ALA A 310 21.61 5.23 -15.13
C ALA A 310 22.82 5.75 -15.89
N LYS A 311 23.77 4.85 -16.20
CA LYS A 311 24.98 5.20 -16.94
C LYS A 311 24.66 5.70 -18.35
N ALA A 312 23.75 5.01 -19.06
CA ALA A 312 23.32 5.40 -20.42
C ALA A 312 22.53 6.73 -20.42
N ALA A 313 21.78 7.00 -19.37
CA ALA A 313 21.04 8.26 -19.17
C ALA A 313 21.91 9.38 -18.57
N ASN A 314 23.20 9.19 -18.42
CA ASN A 314 24.14 10.11 -17.78
C ASN A 314 23.66 10.64 -16.42
N THR A 315 23.19 9.73 -15.57
CA THR A 315 22.65 10.03 -14.24
C THR A 315 23.08 8.99 -13.20
N THR A 316 22.59 9.13 -11.97
CA THR A 316 22.88 8.19 -10.89
C THR A 316 21.84 7.04 -10.82
N THR A 317 22.25 5.90 -10.28
CA THR A 317 21.32 4.80 -10.00
C THR A 317 20.23 5.23 -9.00
N ALA A 318 20.54 6.12 -8.06
CA ALA A 318 19.58 6.67 -7.12
C ALA A 318 18.46 7.44 -7.84
N SER A 319 18.81 8.32 -8.79
CA SER A 319 17.83 9.05 -9.61
C SER A 319 16.91 8.12 -10.40
N ILE A 320 17.47 7.03 -10.98
CA ILE A 320 16.64 6.02 -11.66
C ILE A 320 15.72 5.29 -10.69
N LEU A 321 16.19 4.96 -9.49
CA LEU A 321 15.36 4.31 -8.45
C LEU A 321 14.24 5.23 -7.93
N GLU A 322 14.49 6.53 -7.83
CA GLU A 322 13.46 7.51 -7.45
C GLU A 322 12.37 7.66 -8.51
N LEU A 323 12.75 7.63 -9.79
CA LEU A 323 11.80 7.69 -10.90
C LEU A 323 11.02 6.38 -11.08
N ASN A 324 11.57 5.23 -10.62
CA ASN A 324 11.01 3.89 -10.77
C ASN A 324 10.90 3.16 -9.41
N PRO A 325 10.12 3.68 -8.47
CA PRO A 325 10.00 3.08 -7.14
C PRO A 325 9.36 1.69 -7.15
N GLU A 326 8.67 1.33 -8.22
CA GLU A 326 8.02 0.04 -8.45
C GLU A 326 9.00 -1.09 -8.77
N ILE A 327 10.22 -0.80 -9.24
CA ILE A 327 11.21 -1.84 -9.56
C ILE A 327 11.95 -2.26 -8.30
N LEU A 328 11.76 -3.51 -7.87
CA LEU A 328 12.19 -3.94 -6.54
C LEU A 328 13.59 -4.54 -6.48
N ARG A 329 14.11 -5.12 -7.57
CA ARG A 329 15.32 -5.98 -7.51
C ARG A 329 16.53 -5.41 -8.26
N GLY A 330 16.57 -4.07 -8.46
CA GLY A 330 17.71 -3.39 -9.08
C GLY A 330 17.90 -3.67 -10.57
N MET A 331 16.95 -4.35 -11.19
CA MET A 331 16.92 -4.67 -12.61
C MET A 331 15.48 -4.79 -13.10
N THR A 332 15.26 -4.65 -14.39
CA THR A 332 13.94 -4.92 -14.99
C THR A 332 13.54 -6.39 -14.84
N PRO A 333 12.24 -6.73 -14.94
CA PRO A 333 11.78 -8.11 -14.85
C PRO A 333 12.55 -9.05 -15.81
N PRO A 334 12.88 -10.29 -15.37
CA PRO A 334 13.79 -11.14 -16.15
C PRO A 334 13.18 -11.80 -17.39
N ARG A 335 11.86 -11.66 -17.60
CA ARG A 335 11.15 -12.29 -18.71
C ARG A 335 10.59 -11.31 -19.73
N ASP A 336 10.37 -10.06 -19.32
CA ASP A 336 9.65 -9.07 -20.11
C ASP A 336 10.50 -7.83 -20.33
N SER A 337 10.41 -7.23 -21.55
CA SER A 337 10.88 -5.86 -21.74
C SER A 337 10.07 -4.91 -20.87
N PHE A 338 10.73 -3.90 -20.32
CA PHE A 338 10.12 -2.99 -19.37
C PHE A 338 10.38 -1.53 -19.76
N THR A 339 9.39 -0.66 -19.50
CA THR A 339 9.54 0.77 -19.67
C THR A 339 10.12 1.36 -18.39
N VAL A 340 11.30 1.98 -18.49
CA VAL A 340 12.00 2.60 -17.36
C VAL A 340 11.95 4.11 -17.55
N ARG A 341 11.59 4.85 -16.50
CA ARG A 341 11.65 6.31 -16.48
C ARG A 341 13.09 6.76 -16.28
N ILE A 342 13.47 7.79 -17.03
CA ILE A 342 14.79 8.43 -17.01
C ILE A 342 14.59 9.93 -16.84
N PRO A 343 15.63 10.70 -16.44
CA PRO A 343 15.52 12.14 -16.31
C PRO A 343 15.00 12.80 -17.59
N LEU A 344 14.12 13.79 -17.42
CA LEU A 344 13.57 14.57 -18.53
C LEU A 344 14.70 15.24 -19.33
N GLY A 345 14.60 15.22 -20.65
CA GLY A 345 15.59 15.82 -21.56
C GLY A 345 16.81 14.93 -21.82
N THR A 346 16.77 13.64 -21.47
CA THR A 346 17.86 12.70 -21.79
C THR A 346 17.93 12.47 -23.30
N VAL A 347 19.07 12.77 -23.92
CA VAL A 347 19.32 12.56 -25.35
C VAL A 347 20.33 11.44 -25.58
N GLY A 348 20.18 10.72 -26.71
CA GLY A 348 21.16 9.72 -27.15
C GLY A 348 21.20 8.44 -26.29
N PHE A 349 20.16 8.15 -25.50
CA PHE A 349 20.12 6.99 -24.61
C PHE A 349 20.44 5.68 -25.31
N ASP A 350 19.81 5.39 -26.46
CA ASP A 350 19.96 4.10 -27.16
C ASP A 350 21.40 3.85 -27.61
N SER A 351 22.04 4.87 -28.18
CA SER A 351 23.44 4.79 -28.60
C SER A 351 24.40 4.65 -27.42
N ALA A 352 24.17 5.40 -26.35
CA ALA A 352 24.94 5.30 -25.12
C ALA A 352 24.78 3.92 -24.46
N PHE A 353 23.54 3.40 -24.40
CA PHE A 353 23.27 2.07 -23.85
C PHE A 353 23.91 0.96 -24.70
N ALA A 354 23.83 1.05 -26.04
CA ALA A 354 24.46 0.09 -26.94
C ALA A 354 25.99 0.07 -26.82
N ALA A 355 26.61 1.23 -26.56
CA ALA A 355 28.05 1.39 -26.37
C ALA A 355 28.58 0.82 -25.04
N LEU A 356 27.70 0.55 -24.05
CA LEU A 356 28.13 -0.03 -22.78
C LEU A 356 28.71 -1.44 -22.95
N PRO A 357 29.78 -1.80 -22.23
CA PRO A 357 30.29 -3.15 -22.19
C PRO A 357 29.22 -4.18 -21.83
N VAL A 358 29.26 -5.36 -22.44
CA VAL A 358 28.30 -6.45 -22.16
C VAL A 358 28.24 -6.77 -20.67
N ALA A 359 29.39 -6.74 -19.97
CA ALA A 359 29.46 -7.00 -18.53
C ALA A 359 28.61 -6.02 -17.71
N GLU A 360 28.53 -4.76 -18.10
CA GLU A 360 27.74 -3.73 -17.42
C GLU A 360 26.24 -3.87 -17.71
N ARG A 361 25.87 -4.35 -18.89
CA ARG A 361 24.48 -4.64 -19.27
C ARG A 361 23.97 -5.99 -18.75
N THR A 362 24.86 -6.80 -18.12
CA THR A 362 24.52 -8.13 -17.58
C THR A 362 24.09 -8.03 -16.13
N ALA A 363 22.85 -8.43 -15.81
CA ALA A 363 22.32 -8.40 -14.46
C ALA A 363 22.81 -9.54 -13.57
N TYR A 364 23.00 -10.70 -14.14
CA TYR A 364 23.40 -11.92 -13.41
C TYR A 364 24.15 -12.91 -14.31
N LYS A 365 24.90 -13.81 -13.66
CA LYS A 365 25.48 -15.00 -14.29
C LYS A 365 24.66 -16.23 -13.88
N ARG A 366 24.52 -17.21 -14.77
CA ARG A 366 23.90 -18.50 -14.51
C ARG A 366 24.97 -19.56 -14.28
N SER A 367 24.78 -20.38 -13.26
CA SER A 367 25.65 -21.54 -13.02
C SER A 367 24.84 -22.67 -12.41
N ALA A 368 25.19 -23.90 -12.75
CA ALA A 368 24.60 -25.05 -12.09
C ALA A 368 25.16 -25.22 -10.66
N SER A 369 24.28 -25.59 -9.73
CA SER A 369 24.69 -25.99 -8.38
C SER A 369 25.50 -27.29 -8.43
N ARG A 370 26.47 -27.41 -7.53
CA ARG A 370 27.30 -28.59 -7.40
C ARG A 370 26.78 -29.52 -6.30
N LYS A 371 27.24 -30.76 -6.29
CA LYS A 371 27.00 -31.69 -5.19
C LYS A 371 27.47 -31.04 -3.87
N ASN A 372 26.62 -31.09 -2.84
CA ASN A 372 26.86 -30.50 -1.52
C ASN A 372 26.85 -28.94 -1.47
N ASP A 373 26.41 -28.25 -2.52
CA ASP A 373 26.16 -26.82 -2.41
C ASP A 373 25.03 -26.53 -1.40
N THR A 374 25.23 -25.49 -0.60
CA THR A 374 24.21 -24.97 0.31
C THR A 374 23.90 -23.54 -0.04
N MET A 375 22.74 -23.03 0.36
CA MET A 375 22.37 -21.61 0.16
C MET A 375 23.46 -20.69 0.70
N VAL A 376 24.08 -21.02 1.84
CA VAL A 376 25.18 -20.24 2.43
C VAL A 376 26.42 -20.24 1.52
N ARG A 377 26.84 -21.41 1.00
CA ARG A 377 27.98 -21.47 0.08
C ARG A 377 27.73 -20.75 -1.25
N LEU A 378 26.52 -20.88 -1.78
CA LEU A 378 26.12 -20.19 -3.00
C LEU A 378 26.13 -18.67 -2.80
N ALA A 379 25.59 -18.18 -1.69
CA ALA A 379 25.58 -16.77 -1.33
C ALA A 379 26.99 -16.22 -1.15
N ALA A 380 27.86 -16.95 -0.42
CA ALA A 380 29.27 -16.59 -0.26
C ALA A 380 30.02 -16.52 -1.60
N ARG A 381 29.74 -17.45 -2.55
CA ARG A 381 30.31 -17.42 -3.90
C ARG A 381 29.92 -16.15 -4.68
N ALA A 382 28.74 -15.61 -4.43
CA ALA A 382 28.26 -14.36 -5.03
C ALA A 382 28.68 -13.10 -4.24
N GLY A 383 29.27 -13.24 -3.06
CA GLY A 383 29.61 -12.11 -2.17
C GLY A 383 28.37 -11.42 -1.60
N ILE A 384 27.24 -12.13 -1.43
CA ILE A 384 25.95 -11.58 -0.96
C ILE A 384 25.40 -12.42 0.20
N SER A 385 24.37 -11.90 0.88
CA SER A 385 23.66 -12.65 1.91
C SER A 385 22.76 -13.73 1.30
N VAL A 386 22.42 -14.77 2.10
CA VAL A 386 21.45 -15.82 1.70
C VAL A 386 20.11 -15.18 1.30
N LYS A 387 19.64 -14.19 2.07
CA LYS A 387 18.41 -13.44 1.76
C LYS A 387 18.48 -12.78 0.38
N GLN A 388 19.59 -12.15 0.05
CA GLN A 388 19.80 -11.53 -1.27
C GLN A 388 19.85 -12.58 -2.39
N LEU A 389 20.51 -13.73 -2.18
CA LEU A 389 20.50 -14.81 -3.16
C LEU A 389 19.09 -15.34 -3.43
N GLU A 390 18.27 -15.47 -2.37
CA GLU A 390 16.85 -15.87 -2.49
C GLU A 390 16.02 -14.87 -3.32
N TRP A 391 16.32 -13.57 -3.27
CA TRP A 391 15.62 -12.59 -4.10
C TRP A 391 15.69 -12.89 -5.60
N TYR A 392 16.81 -13.41 -6.07
CA TYR A 392 17.03 -13.72 -7.49
C TYR A 392 16.73 -15.18 -7.84
N ASN A 393 16.51 -16.01 -6.83
CA ASN A 393 16.24 -17.43 -6.97
C ASN A 393 14.99 -17.86 -6.18
N PRO A 394 13.81 -17.22 -6.39
CA PRO A 394 12.63 -17.47 -5.55
C PRO A 394 12.07 -18.89 -5.69
N THR A 395 12.43 -19.61 -6.76
CA THR A 395 12.01 -20.99 -7.02
C THR A 395 13.02 -22.03 -6.56
N LEU A 396 14.24 -21.62 -6.17
CA LEU A 396 15.30 -22.53 -5.75
C LEU A 396 14.94 -23.17 -4.40
N LYS A 397 14.79 -24.48 -4.40
CA LYS A 397 14.42 -25.21 -3.19
C LYS A 397 15.67 -25.69 -2.45
N ALA A 398 15.73 -25.44 -1.17
CA ALA A 398 16.73 -25.99 -0.27
C ALA A 398 16.08 -26.93 0.75
N THR A 399 16.80 -27.97 1.15
CA THR A 399 16.41 -28.86 2.24
C THR A 399 16.39 -28.10 3.58
N ARG A 400 15.86 -28.70 4.66
CA ARG A 400 15.91 -28.14 6.02
C ARG A 400 17.33 -27.78 6.48
N ARG A 401 18.36 -28.48 5.97
CA ARG A 401 19.79 -28.21 6.25
C ARG A 401 20.39 -27.20 5.27
N GLY A 402 19.58 -26.58 4.39
CA GLY A 402 20.01 -25.60 3.42
C GLY A 402 20.74 -26.16 2.19
N HIS A 403 20.75 -27.48 1.95
CA HIS A 403 21.34 -28.07 0.76
C HIS A 403 20.46 -27.88 -0.46
N VAL A 404 21.08 -27.50 -1.58
CA VAL A 404 20.46 -27.37 -2.90
C VAL A 404 20.78 -28.65 -3.71
N ALA A 405 19.81 -29.12 -4.51
CA ALA A 405 20.05 -30.27 -5.37
C ALA A 405 21.12 -29.93 -6.41
N ALA A 406 21.97 -30.92 -6.75
CA ALA A 406 22.98 -30.72 -7.79
C ALA A 406 22.32 -30.56 -9.16
N GLY A 407 22.88 -29.66 -10.01
CA GLY A 407 22.35 -29.36 -11.34
C GLY A 407 21.26 -28.29 -11.39
N GLU A 408 20.78 -27.79 -10.26
CA GLU A 408 19.82 -26.67 -10.24
C GLU A 408 20.47 -25.39 -10.81
N THR A 409 19.77 -24.69 -11.68
CA THR A 409 20.23 -23.40 -12.21
C THR A 409 20.13 -22.32 -11.15
N VAL A 410 21.26 -21.76 -10.77
CA VAL A 410 21.36 -20.66 -9.82
C VAL A 410 21.72 -19.36 -10.54
N LEU A 411 20.96 -18.29 -10.26
CA LEU A 411 21.23 -16.93 -10.73
C LEU A 411 22.11 -16.22 -9.70
N PHE A 412 23.27 -15.77 -10.12
CA PHE A 412 24.21 -14.99 -9.33
C PHE A 412 24.16 -13.53 -9.79
N PRO A 413 23.46 -12.63 -9.06
CA PRO A 413 23.34 -11.23 -9.44
C PRO A 413 24.70 -10.53 -9.38
N THR A 414 24.87 -9.48 -10.19
CA THR A 414 26.04 -8.59 -10.06
C THR A 414 25.92 -7.69 -8.83
N ALA A 415 27.05 -7.18 -8.33
CA ALA A 415 27.06 -6.25 -7.21
C ALA A 415 26.21 -5.00 -7.48
N ALA A 416 26.25 -4.47 -8.70
CA ALA A 416 25.46 -3.31 -9.11
C ALA A 416 23.95 -3.56 -9.02
N VAL A 417 23.50 -4.77 -9.37
CA VAL A 417 22.08 -5.15 -9.25
C VAL A 417 21.67 -5.30 -7.79
N VAL A 418 22.51 -5.92 -6.98
CA VAL A 418 22.22 -6.11 -5.55
C VAL A 418 22.19 -4.78 -4.78
N SER A 419 23.11 -3.87 -5.08
CA SER A 419 23.15 -2.54 -4.45
C SER A 419 21.93 -1.66 -4.80
N ALA A 420 21.35 -1.86 -5.99
CA ALA A 420 20.14 -1.18 -6.42
C ALA A 420 18.84 -1.89 -5.99
N ALA A 421 18.91 -3.05 -5.37
CA ALA A 421 17.74 -3.79 -4.92
C ALA A 421 17.16 -3.22 -3.63
N ARG A 422 15.83 -3.21 -3.52
CA ARG A 422 15.11 -2.80 -2.32
C ARG A 422 14.91 -3.99 -1.38
N ASP A 423 15.22 -3.82 -0.11
CA ASP A 423 14.90 -4.79 0.93
C ASP A 423 13.45 -4.64 1.38
N VAL A 424 12.54 -5.14 0.57
CA VAL A 424 11.10 -5.11 0.86
C VAL A 424 10.56 -6.53 1.01
N PRO A 425 9.51 -6.74 1.82
CA PRO A 425 8.80 -8.01 1.91
C PRO A 425 8.25 -8.44 0.55
N ASP A 426 7.86 -9.72 0.42
CA ASP A 426 7.15 -10.20 -0.76
C ASP A 426 5.85 -9.39 -0.94
N PRO A 427 5.72 -8.62 -2.03
CA PRO A 427 4.57 -7.75 -2.24
C PRO A 427 3.27 -8.52 -2.51
N SER A 428 3.35 -9.81 -2.83
CA SER A 428 2.19 -10.66 -3.05
C SER A 428 1.51 -11.10 -1.75
N ILE A 429 2.18 -10.96 -0.60
CA ILE A 429 1.69 -11.40 0.69
C ILE A 429 0.99 -10.25 1.40
N GLU A 430 -0.31 -10.38 1.61
CA GLU A 430 -1.07 -9.48 2.46
C GLU A 430 -0.96 -9.90 3.92
N ARG A 431 -0.73 -8.92 4.77
CA ARG A 431 -0.77 -9.09 6.22
C ARG A 431 -2.01 -8.38 6.71
N TYR A 432 -3.12 -9.09 6.76
CA TYR A 432 -4.28 -8.57 7.45
C TYR A 432 -3.89 -8.38 8.91
N GLY A 433 -3.64 -7.13 9.27
CA GLY A 433 -3.17 -6.78 10.59
C GLY A 433 -4.14 -7.30 11.62
N SER A 434 -3.69 -8.19 12.45
CA SER A 434 -4.23 -8.28 13.78
C SER A 434 -3.80 -7.01 14.54
N SER A 435 -4.46 -5.88 14.28
CA SER A 435 -4.49 -4.77 15.23
C SER A 435 -5.32 -5.19 16.45
N GLY A 436 -5.18 -6.46 16.82
CA GLY A 436 -5.70 -6.98 18.03
C GLY A 436 -4.60 -6.99 19.07
N ARG A 437 -4.76 -6.27 20.17
CA ARG A 437 -4.11 -6.59 21.42
C ARG A 437 -3.93 -8.09 21.48
N SER A 438 -2.71 -8.55 21.72
CA SER A 438 -2.48 -9.97 21.99
C SER A 438 -3.45 -10.40 23.09
N ILE A 439 -4.43 -11.23 22.75
CA ILE A 439 -5.37 -11.74 23.72
C ILE A 439 -4.72 -12.96 24.33
N THR A 440 -4.52 -12.91 25.63
CA THR A 440 -4.03 -14.04 26.41
C THR A 440 -5.19 -14.64 27.20
N HIS A 441 -5.16 -15.94 27.38
CA HIS A 441 -6.07 -16.69 28.21
C HIS A 441 -5.28 -17.39 29.33
N VAL A 442 -5.70 -17.23 30.55
CA VAL A 442 -5.16 -17.99 31.70
C VAL A 442 -5.96 -19.27 31.82
N VAL A 443 -5.32 -20.41 31.62
CA VAL A 443 -5.97 -21.73 31.67
C VAL A 443 -6.56 -21.96 33.06
N ARG A 444 -7.82 -22.29 33.12
CA ARG A 444 -8.54 -22.61 34.36
C ARG A 444 -8.58 -24.12 34.60
N LYS A 445 -8.82 -24.54 35.83
CA LYS A 445 -8.98 -25.96 36.19
C LYS A 445 -10.13 -26.58 35.35
N GLY A 446 -9.86 -27.67 34.66
CA GLY A 446 -10.83 -28.37 33.79
C GLY A 446 -10.90 -27.88 32.35
N GLU A 447 -10.17 -26.84 31.95
CA GLU A 447 -10.12 -26.39 30.54
C GLU A 447 -9.16 -27.25 29.72
N SER A 448 -9.52 -27.42 28.46
CA SER A 448 -8.67 -28.05 27.42
C SER A 448 -8.43 -27.09 26.27
N LEU A 449 -7.37 -27.34 25.47
CA LEU A 449 -7.13 -26.56 24.26
C LEU A 449 -8.34 -26.56 23.30
N GLY A 450 -9.15 -27.63 23.31
CA GLY A 450 -10.37 -27.71 22.51
C GLY A 450 -11.45 -26.74 22.98
N LEU A 451 -11.70 -26.63 24.28
CA LEU A 451 -12.65 -25.69 24.88
C LEU A 451 -12.19 -24.24 24.67
N ILE A 452 -10.90 -23.97 24.88
CA ILE A 452 -10.31 -22.64 24.66
C ILE A 452 -10.38 -22.26 23.18
N ALA A 453 -10.06 -23.18 22.26
CA ALA A 453 -10.17 -22.95 20.82
C ALA A 453 -11.61 -22.60 20.41
N LYS A 454 -12.61 -23.33 20.93
CA LYS A 454 -14.04 -23.05 20.69
C LYS A 454 -14.45 -21.69 21.22
N HIS A 455 -14.03 -21.35 22.45
CA HIS A 455 -14.34 -20.06 23.08
C HIS A 455 -13.80 -18.85 22.30
N TYR A 456 -12.60 -18.98 21.73
CA TYR A 456 -11.97 -17.90 20.95
C TYR A 456 -12.13 -18.06 19.44
N HIS A 457 -13.03 -18.91 18.97
CA HIS A 457 -13.30 -19.15 17.55
C HIS A 457 -12.03 -19.42 16.74
N THR A 458 -11.15 -20.27 17.26
CA THR A 458 -9.89 -20.68 16.63
C THR A 458 -9.77 -22.21 16.64
N SER A 459 -8.68 -22.75 16.09
CA SER A 459 -8.41 -24.19 16.12
C SER A 459 -7.34 -24.56 17.15
N VAL A 460 -7.42 -25.78 17.68
CA VAL A 460 -6.38 -26.35 18.57
C VAL A 460 -5.01 -26.26 17.90
N LYS A 461 -4.91 -26.58 16.60
CA LYS A 461 -3.68 -26.47 15.83
C LYS A 461 -3.12 -25.05 15.79
N SER A 462 -3.99 -24.05 15.69
CA SER A 462 -3.60 -22.64 15.74
C SER A 462 -3.11 -22.22 17.11
N LEU A 463 -3.80 -22.62 18.19
CA LEU A 463 -3.36 -22.35 19.57
C LEU A 463 -2.01 -23.00 19.84
N MET A 464 -1.83 -24.26 19.47
CA MET A 464 -0.55 -24.96 19.65
C MET A 464 0.58 -24.23 18.92
N ARG A 465 0.36 -23.82 17.66
CA ARG A 465 1.35 -23.09 16.86
C ARG A 465 1.69 -21.72 17.46
N LEU A 466 0.71 -20.96 17.90
CA LEU A 466 0.88 -19.65 18.52
C LEU A 466 1.73 -19.71 19.80
N ASN A 467 1.55 -20.78 20.58
CA ASN A 467 2.21 -20.96 21.86
C ASN A 467 3.44 -21.89 21.81
N GLY A 468 3.83 -22.38 20.63
CA GLY A 468 4.97 -23.30 20.47
C GLY A 468 4.76 -24.64 21.16
N LEU A 469 3.50 -25.04 21.38
CA LEU A 469 3.17 -26.32 22.03
C LEU A 469 3.36 -27.49 21.08
N ARG A 470 4.08 -28.50 21.54
CA ARG A 470 4.28 -29.76 20.80
C ARG A 470 3.24 -30.83 21.12
N LYS A 471 2.60 -30.72 22.27
CA LYS A 471 1.53 -31.60 22.76
C LYS A 471 0.33 -30.76 23.17
N SER A 472 -0.86 -31.33 23.14
CA SER A 472 -2.12 -30.65 23.53
C SER A 472 -2.35 -30.57 25.05
N ILE A 473 -1.33 -30.82 25.83
CA ILE A 473 -1.39 -30.79 27.31
C ILE A 473 -1.12 -29.35 27.77
N ILE A 474 -2.04 -28.84 28.58
CA ILE A 474 -1.98 -27.51 29.23
C ILE A 474 -2.31 -27.67 30.73
N PHE A 475 -1.81 -26.74 31.55
CA PHE A 475 -1.98 -26.79 32.99
C PHE A 475 -2.73 -25.55 33.51
N PRO A 476 -3.55 -25.66 34.56
CA PRO A 476 -4.17 -24.51 35.19
C PRO A 476 -3.13 -23.45 35.58
N GLY A 477 -3.45 -22.18 35.29
CA GLY A 477 -2.55 -21.05 35.49
C GLY A 477 -1.54 -20.81 34.34
N GLU A 478 -1.51 -21.66 33.33
CA GLU A 478 -0.71 -21.41 32.14
C GLU A 478 -1.34 -20.28 31.29
N VAL A 479 -0.51 -19.33 30.83
CA VAL A 479 -0.98 -18.21 30.00
C VAL A 479 -0.78 -18.57 28.53
N LEU A 480 -1.87 -18.71 27.80
CA LEU A 480 -1.89 -18.99 26.37
C LEU A 480 -2.18 -17.75 25.55
N LEU A 481 -1.41 -17.52 24.52
CA LEU A 481 -1.74 -16.54 23.48
C LEU A 481 -2.83 -17.13 22.59
N VAL A 482 -4.02 -16.53 22.58
CA VAL A 482 -5.18 -17.04 21.82
C VAL A 482 -5.44 -16.23 20.57
N LYS A 483 -4.94 -14.98 20.50
CA LYS A 483 -4.99 -14.10 19.34
C LYS A 483 -3.81 -13.13 19.38
N GLY A 484 -3.13 -12.92 18.27
CA GLY A 484 -1.99 -11.99 18.17
C GLY A 484 -1.02 -12.40 17.06
N SER A 485 -0.19 -11.45 16.61
CA SER A 485 0.89 -11.73 15.69
C SER A 485 1.96 -12.57 16.39
N GLY A 486 2.19 -13.77 15.90
CA GLY A 486 3.20 -14.71 16.42
C GLY A 486 4.64 -14.22 16.27
N ARG A 487 5.04 -13.19 17.00
CA ARG A 487 6.43 -13.06 17.41
C ARG A 487 6.65 -14.14 18.47
N ARG A 488 7.53 -15.10 18.20
CA ARG A 488 8.02 -16.08 19.16
C ARG A 488 8.26 -15.36 20.47
N ALA A 489 7.37 -15.57 21.45
CA ALA A 489 7.70 -15.30 22.84
C ALA A 489 8.97 -16.13 23.12
N SER A 490 10.07 -15.47 23.41
CA SER A 490 11.32 -16.15 23.67
C SER A 490 11.11 -17.13 24.80
N HIS A 491 11.53 -18.36 24.63
CA HIS A 491 11.49 -19.43 25.66
C HIS A 491 12.04 -19.01 27.04
N LYS A 492 12.67 -17.84 27.13
CA LYS A 492 13.18 -17.24 28.38
C LYS A 492 12.06 -16.75 29.32
N ALA A 493 10.96 -16.17 28.79
CA ALA A 493 9.87 -15.66 29.65
C ALA A 493 9.05 -16.79 30.28
N VAL A 494 8.83 -17.90 29.55
CA VAL A 494 8.09 -19.07 30.06
C VAL A 494 8.93 -19.85 31.08
N ARG A 495 10.25 -19.88 30.94
CA ARG A 495 11.14 -20.51 31.93
C ARG A 495 11.28 -19.70 33.22
N ALA A 496 11.27 -18.36 33.11
CA ALA A 496 11.36 -17.49 34.28
C ALA A 496 10.12 -17.60 35.21
N SER A 497 8.91 -17.72 34.64
CA SER A 497 7.69 -17.91 35.42
C SER A 497 7.59 -19.32 36.05
N ARG A 498 8.21 -20.34 35.44
CA ARG A 498 8.32 -21.69 36.02
C ARG A 498 9.34 -21.76 37.17
N ALA A 499 10.44 -21.02 37.06
CA ALA A 499 11.46 -20.98 38.12
C ALA A 499 10.97 -20.23 39.37
N ALA A 500 10.25 -19.11 39.18
CA ALA A 500 9.70 -18.34 40.29
C ALA A 500 8.64 -19.14 41.11
N LYS A 501 7.76 -19.90 40.42
CA LYS A 501 6.75 -20.73 41.11
C LYS A 501 7.30 -22.00 41.79
N LEU A 502 8.47 -22.49 41.39
CA LEU A 502 9.15 -23.59 42.09
C LEU A 502 9.82 -23.10 43.37
N HIS A 503 10.32 -21.85 43.37
CA HIS A 503 10.90 -21.24 44.59
C HIS A 503 9.87 -20.95 45.66
N ASP A 504 8.65 -20.49 45.31
CA ASP A 504 7.58 -20.24 46.28
C ASP A 504 7.04 -21.53 46.90
N LYS A 505 6.99 -22.64 46.16
CA LYS A 505 6.56 -23.95 46.68
C LYS A 505 7.56 -24.60 47.64
N VAL A 506 8.83 -24.31 47.50
CA VAL A 506 9.88 -24.84 48.40
C VAL A 506 9.95 -24.00 49.67
N ALA A 507 9.59 -22.71 49.60
CA ALA A 507 9.52 -21.84 50.79
C ALA A 507 8.30 -22.15 51.69
N GLU A 508 7.16 -22.56 51.12
CA GLU A 508 5.97 -22.96 51.91
C GLU A 508 6.06 -24.35 52.56
N SER A 509 6.92 -25.25 52.02
CA SER A 509 7.09 -26.58 52.62
C SER A 509 8.17 -26.66 53.72
N GLY A 510 8.90 -25.56 53.94
CA GLY A 510 9.95 -25.48 54.99
C GLY A 510 9.53 -24.88 56.31
N SER A 511 8.27 -24.42 56.49
CA SER A 511 7.80 -23.76 57.72
C SER A 511 6.87 -24.60 58.62
N HIS A 512 6.81 -25.92 58.42
CA HIS A 512 6.07 -26.84 59.27
C HIS A 512 6.94 -27.96 59.85
N SER A 513 8.04 -27.60 60.46
CA SER A 513 8.81 -28.49 61.35
C SER A 513 9.67 -27.64 62.28
N GLN A 514 9.04 -27.10 63.29
CA GLN A 514 9.56 -26.86 64.65
C GLN A 514 8.41 -26.62 65.59
#